data_e59d53b2e227171e55d269361bb9cb67
#
_entry.id   e59d53b2e227171e55d269361bb9cb67
#
_cell.length_a   1.000
_cell.length_b   1.000
_cell.length_c   1.000
_cell.angle_alpha   90.00
_cell.angle_beta   90.00
_cell.angle_gamma   90.00
#
_symmetry.space_group_name_H-M   'P 1'
#
loop_
_entity.id
_entity.type
_entity.pdbx_description
1 polymer ?
#
loop_
_entity_poly.entity_id
_entity_poly.type
_entity_poly.pdbx_seq_one_letter_code
_entity_poly.pdbx_strand_id
1 'polypeptide(L)'
;QTTDYMFRSSTFFIYTAIGALGLALVAATFLSHSLVRPLGQMADVARRFGYGETKLRAEQSGKNTSEVNDLAMAFNTMADSLEQSETKRREFIANVSHELKTPMTTISGFADGILDGTIPPESEKKYLQIISSETKRLARLVRSMLELSRLQAKDRATLLKNSFDISEQLRLTLITFADKIDQKHLEVVF
;
A
#
# COMPACT_ATOMS: atom_id res chain seq x y z
N GLN A 1 -29.02 37.43 -66.37
CA GLN A 1 -27.66 36.87 -66.13
C GLN A 1 -27.24 37.13 -64.66
N THR A 2 -27.41 38.25 -64.01
CA THR A 2 -27.01 38.54 -62.63
C THR A 2 -27.76 37.72 -61.57
N THR A 3 -29.09 37.52 -61.79
CA THR A 3 -29.97 36.75 -60.93
C THR A 3 -29.56 35.21 -60.86
N ASP A 4 -29.21 34.62 -61.99
CA ASP A 4 -28.83 33.22 -62.07
C ASP A 4 -27.50 32.91 -61.36
N TYR A 5 -26.57 33.84 -61.40
CA TYR A 5 -25.31 33.72 -60.65
C TYR A 5 -25.52 33.81 -59.12
N MET A 6 -26.43 34.68 -58.69
CA MET A 6 -26.77 34.84 -57.25
C MET A 6 -27.49 33.60 -56.69
N PHE A 7 -28.45 33.02 -57.44
CA PHE A 7 -29.10 31.77 -57.03
C PHE A 7 -28.15 30.58 -57.00
N ARG A 8 -27.25 30.44 -57.96
CA ARG A 8 -26.28 29.37 -58.02
C ARG A 8 -25.24 29.46 -56.88
N SER A 9 -24.84 30.68 -56.53
CA SER A 9 -23.95 30.95 -55.43
C SER A 9 -24.61 30.61 -54.07
N SER A 10 -25.86 31.05 -53.82
CA SER A 10 -26.56 30.76 -52.57
C SER A 10 -26.82 29.27 -52.36
N THR A 11 -27.18 28.55 -53.47
CA THR A 11 -27.38 27.09 -53.38
C THR A 11 -26.08 26.34 -53.01
N PHE A 12 -24.94 26.78 -53.58
CA PHE A 12 -23.64 26.24 -53.22
C PHE A 12 -23.29 26.45 -51.74
N PHE A 13 -23.54 27.64 -51.20
CA PHE A 13 -23.34 27.92 -49.77
C PHE A 13 -24.25 27.09 -48.86
N ILE A 14 -25.48 26.83 -49.25
CA ILE A 14 -26.39 25.97 -48.49
C ILE A 14 -25.90 24.53 -48.44
N TYR A 15 -25.49 23.95 -49.55
CA TYR A 15 -24.97 22.59 -49.56
C TYR A 15 -23.64 22.44 -48.78
N THR A 16 -22.75 23.42 -48.89
CA THR A 16 -21.51 23.42 -48.10
C THR A 16 -21.78 23.57 -46.61
N ALA A 17 -22.74 24.40 -46.22
CA ALA A 17 -23.15 24.57 -44.80
C ALA A 17 -23.78 23.27 -44.23
N ILE A 18 -24.65 22.59 -45.00
CA ILE A 18 -25.27 21.32 -44.60
C ILE A 18 -24.18 20.24 -44.47
N GLY A 19 -23.24 20.16 -45.43
CA GLY A 19 -22.11 19.23 -45.37
C GLY A 19 -21.21 19.46 -44.17
N ALA A 20 -20.87 20.73 -43.88
CA ALA A 20 -20.06 21.08 -42.71
C ALA A 20 -20.77 20.73 -41.38
N LEU A 21 -22.11 21.01 -41.31
CA LEU A 21 -22.91 20.66 -40.13
C LEU A 21 -22.95 19.13 -39.90
N GLY A 22 -23.15 18.35 -40.99
CA GLY A 22 -23.13 16.89 -40.91
C GLY A 22 -21.77 16.34 -40.42
N LEU A 23 -20.68 16.88 -40.96
CA LEU A 23 -19.35 16.51 -40.53
C LEU A 23 -19.08 16.86 -39.06
N ALA A 24 -19.51 18.05 -38.62
CA ALA A 24 -19.40 18.48 -37.23
C ALA A 24 -20.17 17.57 -36.28
N LEU A 25 -21.38 17.12 -36.69
CA LEU A 25 -22.21 16.23 -35.88
C LEU A 25 -21.56 14.83 -35.73
N VAL A 26 -20.99 14.29 -36.81
CA VAL A 26 -20.24 13.02 -36.78
C VAL A 26 -19.02 13.16 -35.90
N ALA A 27 -18.24 14.22 -36.01
CA ALA A 27 -17.06 14.44 -35.16
C ALA A 27 -17.46 14.60 -33.68
N ALA A 28 -18.54 15.35 -33.38
CA ALA A 28 -19.03 15.52 -32.02
C ALA A 28 -19.48 14.19 -31.38
N THR A 29 -20.21 13.35 -32.14
CA THR A 29 -20.63 12.02 -31.63
C THR A 29 -19.46 11.10 -31.44
N PHE A 30 -18.47 11.11 -32.32
CA PHE A 30 -17.24 10.35 -32.18
C PHE A 30 -16.46 10.78 -30.92
N LEU A 31 -16.23 12.08 -30.73
CA LEU A 31 -15.54 12.61 -29.54
C LEU A 31 -16.28 12.27 -28.24
N SER A 32 -17.61 12.37 -28.27
CA SER A 32 -18.43 12.04 -27.10
C SER A 32 -18.28 10.58 -26.69
N HIS A 33 -18.22 9.65 -27.62
CA HIS A 33 -18.13 8.21 -27.34
C HIS A 33 -16.71 7.75 -27.01
N SER A 34 -15.69 8.33 -27.65
CA SER A 34 -14.31 7.89 -27.50
C SER A 34 -13.55 8.61 -26.39
N LEU A 35 -14.03 9.78 -25.91
CA LEU A 35 -13.34 10.55 -24.87
C LEU A 35 -14.27 10.91 -23.70
N VAL A 36 -15.39 11.59 -23.97
CA VAL A 36 -16.20 12.18 -22.88
C VAL A 36 -16.83 11.13 -21.99
N ARG A 37 -17.44 10.09 -22.56
CA ARG A 37 -18.06 9.01 -21.80
C ARG A 37 -17.06 8.20 -20.98
N PRO A 38 -15.95 7.68 -21.52
CA PRO A 38 -14.95 6.94 -20.74
C PRO A 38 -14.35 7.77 -19.62
N LEU A 39 -14.02 9.05 -19.86
CA LEU A 39 -13.52 9.94 -18.81
C LEU A 39 -14.55 10.16 -17.69
N GLY A 40 -15.84 10.29 -18.03
CA GLY A 40 -16.92 10.39 -17.05
C GLY A 40 -17.03 9.11 -16.19
N GLN A 41 -16.92 7.92 -16.81
CA GLN A 41 -16.91 6.65 -16.09
C GLN A 41 -15.69 6.52 -15.17
N MET A 42 -14.50 6.91 -15.63
CA MET A 42 -13.30 6.92 -14.80
C MET A 42 -13.43 7.88 -13.62
N ALA A 43 -14.00 9.07 -13.83
CA ALA A 43 -14.24 10.02 -12.74
C ALA A 43 -15.21 9.45 -11.68
N ASP A 44 -16.24 8.70 -12.08
CA ASP A 44 -17.15 8.03 -11.17
C ASP A 44 -16.46 6.91 -10.39
N VAL A 45 -15.71 6.05 -11.08
CA VAL A 45 -14.90 4.98 -10.44
C VAL A 45 -13.91 5.57 -9.44
N ALA A 46 -13.20 6.64 -9.82
CA ALA A 46 -12.24 7.30 -8.93
C ALA A 46 -12.92 7.91 -7.69
N ARG A 47 -14.10 8.49 -7.86
CA ARG A 47 -14.88 9.03 -6.74
C ARG A 47 -15.34 7.92 -5.79
N ARG A 48 -15.93 6.85 -6.30
CA ARG A 48 -16.38 5.71 -5.49
C ARG A 48 -15.23 5.00 -4.81
N PHE A 49 -14.09 4.87 -5.48
CA PHE A 49 -12.85 4.37 -4.89
C PHE A 49 -12.43 5.23 -3.68
N GLY A 50 -12.49 6.55 -3.79
CA GLY A 50 -12.22 7.49 -2.70
C GLY A 50 -13.19 7.38 -1.52
N TYR A 51 -14.42 6.91 -1.74
CA TYR A 51 -15.40 6.62 -0.68
C TYR A 51 -15.27 5.21 -0.08
N GLY A 52 -14.25 4.45 -0.47
CA GLY A 52 -13.93 3.16 0.16
C GLY A 52 -14.28 1.92 -0.64
N GLU A 53 -14.80 2.05 -1.86
CA GLU A 53 -15.03 0.93 -2.76
C GLU A 53 -13.71 0.54 -3.48
N THR A 54 -12.73 0.11 -2.71
CA THR A 54 -11.34 -0.10 -3.18
C THR A 54 -11.16 -1.22 -4.21
N LYS A 55 -12.18 -2.05 -4.43
CA LYS A 55 -12.15 -3.12 -5.43
C LYS A 55 -12.55 -2.67 -6.83
N LEU A 56 -13.05 -1.44 -6.98
CA LEU A 56 -13.41 -0.91 -8.28
C LEU A 56 -12.17 -0.66 -9.14
N ARG A 57 -12.30 -0.96 -10.43
CA ARG A 57 -11.26 -0.69 -11.43
C ARG A 57 -11.89 0.00 -12.63
N ALA A 58 -11.12 0.86 -13.28
CA ALA A 58 -11.50 1.50 -14.52
C ALA A 58 -11.49 0.48 -15.65
N GLU A 59 -12.54 0.49 -16.47
CA GLU A 59 -12.68 -0.41 -17.61
C GLU A 59 -11.73 0.00 -18.74
N GLN A 60 -10.99 -0.96 -19.27
CA GLN A 60 -10.20 -0.82 -20.49
C GLN A 60 -11.01 -1.38 -21.65
N SER A 61 -11.27 -0.58 -22.65
CA SER A 61 -12.06 -1.00 -23.81
C SER A 61 -11.31 -0.73 -25.11
N GLY A 62 -11.39 -1.68 -26.05
CA GLY A 62 -10.86 -1.48 -27.40
C GLY A 62 -11.59 -0.37 -28.21
N LYS A 63 -12.67 0.20 -27.66
CA LYS A 63 -13.39 1.34 -28.24
C LYS A 63 -12.86 2.70 -27.74
N ASN A 64 -12.05 2.71 -26.68
CA ASN A 64 -11.44 3.92 -26.14
C ASN A 64 -10.18 4.27 -26.95
N THR A 65 -9.77 5.53 -26.90
CA THR A 65 -8.46 5.94 -27.40
C THR A 65 -7.35 5.33 -26.55
N SER A 66 -6.12 5.27 -27.10
CA SER A 66 -4.97 4.71 -26.35
C SER A 66 -4.69 5.52 -25.09
N GLU A 67 -4.83 6.84 -25.12
CA GLU A 67 -4.61 7.74 -24.00
C GLU A 67 -5.59 7.48 -22.85
N VAL A 68 -6.86 7.18 -23.18
CA VAL A 68 -7.88 6.83 -22.17
C VAL A 68 -7.57 5.47 -21.54
N ASN A 69 -7.13 4.50 -22.33
CA ASN A 69 -6.74 3.20 -21.81
C ASN A 69 -5.45 3.28 -20.97
N ASP A 70 -4.49 4.10 -21.35
CA ASP A 70 -3.28 4.35 -20.56
C ASP A 70 -3.61 5.00 -19.23
N LEU A 71 -4.54 5.96 -19.22
CA LEU A 71 -5.03 6.57 -17.99
C LEU A 71 -5.78 5.57 -17.10
N ALA A 72 -6.61 4.69 -17.69
CA ALA A 72 -7.29 3.62 -16.96
C ALA A 72 -6.28 2.64 -16.34
N MET A 73 -5.24 2.29 -17.07
CA MET A 73 -4.16 1.42 -16.60
C MET A 73 -3.39 2.07 -15.45
N ALA A 74 -3.01 3.33 -15.58
CA ALA A 74 -2.32 4.07 -14.52
C ALA A 74 -3.17 4.18 -13.25
N PHE A 75 -4.48 4.46 -13.39
CA PHE A 75 -5.41 4.47 -12.27
C PHE A 75 -5.51 3.08 -11.61
N ASN A 76 -5.67 2.02 -12.37
CA ASN A 76 -5.76 0.66 -11.84
C ASN A 76 -4.48 0.25 -11.09
N THR A 77 -3.31 0.59 -11.63
CA THR A 77 -2.02 0.34 -10.95
C THR A 77 -1.92 1.08 -9.62
N MET A 78 -2.37 2.33 -9.57
CA MET A 78 -2.45 3.10 -8.32
C MET A 78 -3.44 2.46 -7.33
N ALA A 79 -4.62 2.05 -7.81
CA ALA A 79 -5.65 1.40 -7.01
C ALA A 79 -5.15 0.08 -6.40
N ASP A 80 -4.45 -0.75 -7.19
CA ASP A 80 -3.83 -2.00 -6.73
C ASP A 80 -2.77 -1.75 -5.65
N SER A 81 -1.93 -0.75 -5.87
CA SER A 81 -0.89 -0.36 -4.89
C SER A 81 -1.49 0.09 -3.57
N LEU A 82 -2.58 0.86 -3.62
CA LEU A 82 -3.28 1.34 -2.44
C LEU A 82 -3.99 0.20 -1.68
N GLU A 83 -4.68 -0.68 -2.40
CA GLU A 83 -5.35 -1.87 -1.82
C GLU A 83 -4.32 -2.80 -1.14
N GLN A 84 -3.17 -3.03 -1.79
CA GLN A 84 -2.09 -3.81 -1.21
C GLN A 84 -1.52 -3.14 0.05
N SER A 85 -1.36 -1.83 0.04
CA SER A 85 -0.88 -1.07 1.20
C SER A 85 -1.84 -1.17 2.38
N GLU A 86 -3.15 -1.01 2.14
CA GLU A 86 -4.18 -1.14 3.18
C GLU A 86 -4.29 -2.58 3.72
N THR A 87 -4.16 -3.58 2.86
CA THR A 87 -4.14 -4.99 3.29
C THR A 87 -2.95 -5.26 4.21
N LYS A 88 -1.75 -4.88 3.80
CA LYS A 88 -0.54 -5.02 4.63
C LYS A 88 -0.67 -4.29 5.97
N ARG A 89 -1.28 -3.11 5.98
CA ARG A 89 -1.52 -2.35 7.21
C ARG A 89 -2.49 -3.07 8.15
N ARG A 90 -3.58 -3.65 7.62
CA ARG A 90 -4.54 -4.44 8.43
C ARG A 90 -3.90 -5.70 8.99
N GLU A 91 -3.15 -6.44 8.18
CA GLU A 91 -2.40 -7.63 8.61
C GLU A 91 -1.38 -7.27 9.70
N PHE A 92 -0.65 -6.18 9.53
CA PHE A 92 0.28 -5.70 10.55
C PHE A 92 -0.43 -5.42 11.88
N ILE A 93 -1.55 -4.68 11.88
CA ILE A 93 -2.31 -4.38 13.10
C ILE A 93 -2.84 -5.66 13.75
N ALA A 94 -3.36 -6.60 12.95
CA ALA A 94 -3.86 -7.88 13.46
C ALA A 94 -2.73 -8.69 14.11
N ASN A 95 -1.59 -8.83 13.44
CA ASN A 95 -0.44 -9.56 13.95
C ASN A 95 0.12 -8.94 15.25
N VAL A 96 0.24 -7.60 15.27
CA VAL A 96 0.64 -6.86 16.48
C VAL A 96 -0.31 -7.16 17.63
N SER A 97 -1.60 -7.09 17.39
CA SER A 97 -2.63 -7.34 18.42
C SER A 97 -2.53 -8.77 18.98
N HIS A 98 -2.31 -9.75 18.12
CA HIS A 98 -2.13 -11.14 18.55
C HIS A 98 -0.84 -11.34 19.36
N GLU A 99 0.28 -10.79 18.88
CA GLU A 99 1.59 -10.90 19.56
C GLU A 99 1.63 -10.17 20.91
N LEU A 100 0.83 -9.13 21.09
CA LEU A 100 0.67 -8.44 22.39
C LEU A 100 -0.29 -9.18 23.32
N LYS A 101 -1.40 -9.73 22.81
CA LYS A 101 -2.44 -10.36 23.62
C LYS A 101 -1.92 -11.55 24.43
N THR A 102 -1.12 -12.41 23.79
CA THR A 102 -0.60 -13.64 24.43
C THR A 102 0.21 -13.36 25.69
N PRO A 103 1.31 -12.56 25.68
CA PRO A 103 2.07 -12.24 26.88
C PRO A 103 1.24 -11.47 27.92
N MET A 104 0.35 -10.58 27.49
CA MET A 104 -0.52 -9.85 28.42
C MET A 104 -1.45 -10.80 29.17
N THR A 105 -2.10 -11.76 28.50
CA THR A 105 -2.95 -12.75 29.14
C THR A 105 -2.17 -13.61 30.12
N THR A 106 -0.94 -14.01 29.78
CA THR A 106 -0.07 -14.78 30.68
C THR A 106 0.33 -13.98 31.91
N ILE A 107 0.72 -12.71 31.73
CA ILE A 107 1.07 -11.80 32.84
C ILE A 107 -0.12 -11.60 33.77
N SER A 108 -1.31 -11.23 33.22
CA SER A 108 -2.51 -11.02 34.02
C SER A 108 -2.90 -12.31 34.77
N GLY A 109 -2.99 -13.44 34.07
CA GLY A 109 -3.42 -14.69 34.70
C GLY A 109 -2.54 -15.15 35.83
N PHE A 110 -1.21 -15.01 35.72
CA PHE A 110 -0.31 -15.35 36.82
C PHE A 110 -0.32 -14.31 37.95
N ALA A 111 -0.45 -13.04 37.61
CA ALA A 111 -0.58 -11.99 38.61
C ALA A 111 -1.88 -12.16 39.42
N ASP A 112 -2.99 -12.41 38.75
CA ASP A 112 -4.28 -12.66 39.39
C ASP A 112 -4.24 -13.93 40.28
N GLY A 113 -3.64 -15.02 39.75
CA GLY A 113 -3.48 -16.28 40.48
C GLY A 113 -2.58 -16.18 41.73
N ILE A 114 -1.63 -15.24 41.76
CA ILE A 114 -0.84 -14.92 42.96
C ILE A 114 -1.68 -14.09 43.93
N LEU A 115 -2.42 -13.11 43.42
CA LEU A 115 -3.21 -12.19 44.26
C LEU A 115 -4.41 -12.87 44.93
N ASP A 116 -5.06 -13.83 44.27
CA ASP A 116 -6.20 -14.57 44.78
C ASP A 116 -5.82 -15.85 45.58
N GLY A 117 -4.52 -16.15 45.67
CA GLY A 117 -3.99 -17.30 46.39
C GLY A 117 -4.16 -18.67 45.68
N THR A 118 -4.59 -18.66 44.43
CA THR A 118 -4.69 -19.87 43.60
C THR A 118 -3.29 -20.47 43.37
N ILE A 119 -2.27 -19.61 43.26
CA ILE A 119 -0.84 -20.03 43.16
C ILE A 119 -0.28 -20.12 44.59
N PRO A 120 0.21 -21.33 44.99
CA PRO A 120 0.78 -21.52 46.31
C PRO A 120 2.05 -20.68 46.53
N PRO A 121 2.32 -20.18 47.75
CA PRO A 121 3.49 -19.34 48.05
C PRO A 121 4.83 -19.96 47.63
N GLU A 122 4.95 -21.26 47.71
CA GLU A 122 6.18 -22.00 47.31
C GLU A 122 6.45 -21.84 45.81
N SER A 123 5.44 -21.59 45.01
CA SER A 123 5.52 -21.48 43.55
C SER A 123 5.55 -20.02 43.05
N GLU A 124 5.22 -19.04 43.86
CA GLU A 124 5.14 -17.62 43.49
C GLU A 124 6.40 -17.14 42.75
N LYS A 125 7.57 -17.44 43.28
CA LYS A 125 8.85 -17.02 42.69
C LYS A 125 9.00 -17.48 41.25
N LYS A 126 8.54 -18.68 40.91
CA LYS A 126 8.59 -19.24 39.56
C LYS A 126 7.65 -18.42 38.63
N TYR A 127 6.43 -18.13 39.08
CA TYR A 127 5.46 -17.38 38.26
C TYR A 127 5.86 -15.92 38.11
N LEU A 128 6.42 -15.29 39.13
CA LEU A 128 7.01 -13.94 39.04
C LEU A 128 8.16 -13.89 38.03
N GLN A 129 8.98 -14.94 37.94
CA GLN A 129 10.02 -15.03 36.91
C GLN A 129 9.41 -15.08 35.48
N ILE A 130 8.30 -15.83 35.32
CA ILE A 130 7.59 -15.89 34.03
C ILE A 130 7.02 -14.51 33.68
N ILE A 131 6.35 -13.85 34.63
CA ILE A 131 5.84 -12.49 34.44
C ILE A 131 6.96 -11.53 34.01
N SER A 132 8.11 -11.58 34.71
CA SER A 132 9.26 -10.75 34.38
C SER A 132 9.79 -11.03 32.97
N SER A 133 9.87 -12.31 32.56
CA SER A 133 10.36 -12.70 31.24
C SER A 133 9.41 -12.25 30.12
N GLU A 134 8.09 -12.39 30.32
CA GLU A 134 7.07 -11.95 29.38
C GLU A 134 7.03 -10.43 29.25
N THR A 135 7.20 -9.71 30.36
CA THR A 135 7.29 -8.22 30.36
C THR A 135 8.53 -7.77 29.54
N LYS A 136 9.68 -8.42 29.73
CA LYS A 136 10.88 -8.11 28.92
C LYS A 136 10.69 -8.45 27.45
N ARG A 137 9.99 -9.54 27.13
CA ARG A 137 9.63 -9.91 25.76
C ARG A 137 8.75 -8.85 25.13
N LEU A 138 7.71 -8.38 25.84
CA LEU A 138 6.80 -7.34 25.43
C LEU A 138 7.54 -6.02 25.12
N ALA A 139 8.45 -5.62 26.02
CA ALA A 139 9.26 -4.42 25.82
C ALA A 139 10.14 -4.49 24.55
N ARG A 140 10.72 -5.65 24.24
CA ARG A 140 11.47 -5.87 22.99
C ARG A 140 10.57 -5.77 21.77
N LEU A 141 9.38 -6.39 21.81
CA LEU A 141 8.41 -6.36 20.72
C LEU A 141 8.00 -4.92 20.39
N VAL A 142 7.63 -4.12 21.41
CA VAL A 142 7.26 -2.72 21.24
C VAL A 142 8.44 -1.91 20.63
N ARG A 143 9.66 -2.13 21.09
CA ARG A 143 10.84 -1.46 20.53
C ARG A 143 11.03 -1.77 19.06
N SER A 144 10.95 -3.06 18.68
CA SER A 144 11.08 -3.47 17.28
C SER A 144 9.99 -2.86 16.39
N MET A 145 8.76 -2.74 16.89
CA MET A 145 7.66 -2.06 16.18
C MET A 145 7.93 -0.58 15.97
N LEU A 146 8.45 0.11 16.98
CA LEU A 146 8.81 1.54 16.86
C LEU A 146 9.96 1.74 15.88
N GLU A 147 10.95 0.86 15.85
CA GLU A 147 12.04 0.88 14.88
C GLU A 147 11.52 0.67 13.45
N LEU A 148 10.65 -0.33 13.25
CA LEU A 148 10.01 -0.58 11.95
C LEU A 148 9.19 0.62 11.49
N SER A 149 8.38 1.21 12.37
CA SER A 149 7.58 2.41 12.07
C SER A 149 8.48 3.59 11.66
N ARG A 150 9.61 3.80 12.35
CA ARG A 150 10.58 4.84 11.99
C ARG A 150 11.24 4.61 10.62
N LEU A 151 11.54 3.33 10.30
CA LEU A 151 12.11 2.96 8.99
C LEU A 151 11.10 3.17 7.86
N GLN A 152 9.82 2.90 8.10
CA GLN A 152 8.76 3.14 7.13
C GLN A 152 8.45 4.62 6.90
N ALA A 153 8.55 5.45 7.96
CA ALA A 153 8.33 6.88 7.89
C ALA A 153 9.50 7.65 7.25
N LYS A 154 10.72 7.07 7.25
CA LYS A 154 11.85 7.67 6.54
C LYS A 154 11.69 7.44 5.05
N ASP A 155 11.49 8.53 4.31
CA ASP A 155 11.58 8.50 2.85
C ASP A 155 12.85 7.76 2.43
N ARG A 156 12.71 6.80 1.52
CA ARG A 156 13.85 6.05 0.94
C ARG A 156 14.96 6.97 0.40
N ALA A 157 14.61 8.21 0.06
CA ALA A 157 15.54 9.23 -0.43
C ALA A 157 16.46 9.81 0.66
N THR A 158 16.08 9.71 1.95
CA THR A 158 16.88 10.24 3.08
C THR A 158 17.79 9.20 3.73
N LEU A 159 17.72 7.94 3.29
CA LEU A 159 18.69 6.93 3.72
C LEU A 159 20.04 7.26 3.09
N LEU A 160 20.96 7.79 3.88
CA LEU A 160 22.36 7.97 3.48
C LEU A 160 22.91 6.60 3.08
N LYS A 161 23.13 6.41 1.79
CA LYS A 161 23.82 5.22 1.26
C LYS A 161 25.32 5.44 1.50
N ASN A 162 25.83 4.90 2.59
CA ASN A 162 27.27 4.87 2.85
C ASN A 162 27.83 3.55 2.33
N SER A 163 28.97 3.62 1.65
CA SER A 163 29.74 2.43 1.35
C SER A 163 30.35 1.91 2.67
N PHE A 164 30.22 0.62 2.93
CA PHE A 164 30.80 -0.04 4.10
C PHE A 164 31.40 -1.38 3.70
N ASP A 165 32.40 -1.83 4.44
CA ASP A 165 33.04 -3.13 4.26
C ASP A 165 32.20 -4.20 4.98
N ILE A 166 31.58 -5.09 4.21
CA ILE A 166 30.74 -6.17 4.74
C ILE A 166 31.57 -7.19 5.53
N SER A 167 32.82 -7.44 5.10
CA SER A 167 33.73 -8.39 5.77
C SER A 167 34.09 -7.89 7.16
N GLU A 168 34.40 -6.61 7.29
CA GLU A 168 34.69 -5.98 8.59
C GLU A 168 33.46 -5.97 9.49
N GLN A 169 32.24 -5.73 8.97
CA GLN A 169 30.99 -5.80 9.73
C GLN A 169 30.72 -7.23 10.23
N LEU A 170 30.96 -8.24 9.41
CA LEU A 170 30.85 -9.64 9.82
C LEU A 170 31.87 -9.99 10.91
N ARG A 171 33.14 -9.57 10.76
CA ARG A 171 34.18 -9.77 11.75
C ARG A 171 33.82 -9.14 13.10
N LEU A 172 33.38 -7.90 13.11
CA LEU A 172 32.94 -7.21 14.32
C LEU A 172 31.72 -7.88 14.96
N THR A 173 30.78 -8.36 14.18
CA THR A 173 29.61 -9.07 14.67
C THR A 173 30.02 -10.39 15.33
N LEU A 174 30.93 -11.17 14.71
CA LEU A 174 31.41 -12.42 15.27
C LEU A 174 32.17 -12.24 16.59
N ILE A 175 32.94 -11.17 16.72
CA ILE A 175 33.60 -10.82 17.98
C ILE A 175 32.57 -10.64 19.12
N THR A 176 31.40 -10.10 18.85
CA THR A 176 30.34 -9.95 19.88
C THR A 176 29.76 -11.32 20.35
N PHE A 177 29.97 -12.37 19.57
CA PHE A 177 29.56 -13.75 19.92
C PHE A 177 30.71 -14.64 20.39
N ALA A 178 31.95 -14.12 20.56
CA ALA A 178 33.11 -14.88 20.90
C ALA A 178 32.90 -15.80 22.14
N ASP A 179 32.39 -15.24 23.23
CA ASP A 179 32.06 -15.98 24.44
C ASP A 179 31.10 -17.15 24.22
N LYS A 180 30.11 -16.98 23.34
CA LYS A 180 29.12 -18.03 23.02
C LYS A 180 29.71 -19.10 22.10
N ILE A 181 30.60 -18.70 21.21
CA ILE A 181 31.34 -19.59 20.30
C ILE A 181 32.25 -20.50 21.13
N ASP A 182 33.01 -19.90 22.04
CA ASP A 182 33.93 -20.64 22.96
C ASP A 182 33.16 -21.59 23.89
N GLN A 183 32.06 -21.13 24.52
CA GLN A 183 31.21 -21.97 25.37
C GLN A 183 30.62 -23.18 24.64
N LYS A 184 30.37 -23.08 23.35
CA LYS A 184 29.82 -24.16 22.53
C LYS A 184 30.85 -24.91 21.74
N HIS A 185 32.14 -24.59 21.88
CA HIS A 185 33.25 -25.17 21.13
C HIS A 185 33.02 -25.18 19.61
N LEU A 186 32.50 -24.07 19.06
CA LEU A 186 32.22 -23.94 17.62
C LEU A 186 33.48 -23.47 16.89
N GLU A 187 33.82 -24.16 15.81
CA GLU A 187 34.86 -23.72 14.88
C GLU A 187 34.23 -22.76 13.85
N VAL A 188 34.82 -21.58 13.72
CA VAL A 188 34.35 -20.55 12.75
C VAL A 188 35.40 -20.45 11.66
N VAL A 189 35.00 -20.83 10.43
CA VAL A 189 35.87 -20.74 9.24
C VAL A 189 35.37 -19.59 8.38
N PHE A 190 36.29 -18.70 7.91
CA PHE A 190 36.01 -17.54 7.06
C PHE A 190 36.47 -17.80 5.63
#